data_cb0be7359926a1955d404859321a6659
#
_entry.id   cb0be7359926a1955d404859321a6659
#
_cell.length_a   1.000
_cell.length_b   1.000
_cell.length_c   1.000
_cell.angle_alpha   90.00
_cell.angle_beta   90.00
_cell.angle_gamma   90.00
#
_symmetry.space_group_name_H-M   'P 1'
#
loop_
_entity.id
_entity.type
_entity.pdbx_description
1 polymer ?
#
loop_
_entity_poly.entity_id
_entity_poly.type
_entity_poly.pdbx_seq_one_letter_code
_entity_poly.pdbx_strand_id
1 'polypeptide(L)'
;TLANMKSAISRLEGQGLSLLKAVNLRASHFYVKFKPADSAQYEQLQTDKRMTIYPYPLDYEIAVRGNRYHDPSLPKGTITYHYAAVKSDYVFDPKIPYEVLSALYIPEEDTSLKSKTSEAYVDQLLNQAYKQTGNFQDTIVAIKANSPQASYHPGGKIQVWDTRLQQYIGLEGVDMRARRWFTTHHARTDFWGNYQMEDTFKNPCNYSLWFSQEDFVVREHLIALTAWIDGPKQKANWNVDISTGYDRFISHVFRGAYRYHYGFIDGLKRPYLPVARLKYIA
;
A
#
# COMPACT_ATOMS: atom_id res chain seq x y z
N THR A 1 5.55 0.19 -16.17
CA THR A 1 5.27 1.51 -16.78
C THR A 1 4.44 1.37 -18.05
N LEU A 2 3.85 2.47 -18.51
CA LEU A 2 3.13 2.51 -19.81
C LEU A 2 4.03 2.10 -20.96
N ALA A 3 5.31 2.52 -20.94
CA ALA A 3 6.27 2.16 -21.99
C ALA A 3 6.51 0.64 -22.03
N ASN A 4 6.65 -0.01 -20.88
CA ASN A 4 6.83 -1.46 -20.79
C ASN A 4 5.60 -2.21 -21.31
N MET A 5 4.39 -1.70 -21.02
CA MET A 5 3.15 -2.31 -21.51
C MET A 5 3.01 -2.17 -23.03
N LYS A 6 3.34 -1.02 -23.61
CA LYS A 6 3.36 -0.83 -25.06
C LYS A 6 4.38 -1.75 -25.73
N SER A 7 5.58 -1.89 -25.17
CA SER A 7 6.59 -2.82 -25.67
C SER A 7 6.13 -4.29 -25.57
N ALA A 8 5.42 -4.65 -24.48
CA ALA A 8 4.88 -5.99 -24.33
C ALA A 8 3.81 -6.30 -25.40
N ILE A 9 2.93 -5.35 -25.71
CA ILE A 9 1.96 -5.49 -26.81
C ILE A 9 2.67 -5.75 -28.13
N SER A 10 3.63 -4.90 -28.51
CA SER A 10 4.35 -5.06 -29.79
C SER A 10 5.02 -6.43 -29.92
N ARG A 11 5.53 -6.99 -28.82
CA ARG A 11 6.12 -8.34 -28.83
C ARG A 11 5.07 -9.45 -28.99
N LEU A 12 3.94 -9.33 -28.30
CA LEU A 12 2.84 -10.29 -28.41
C LEU A 12 2.23 -10.27 -29.81
N GLU A 13 2.10 -9.10 -30.43
CA GLU A 13 1.67 -8.95 -31.84
C GLU A 13 2.65 -9.65 -32.80
N GLY A 14 3.96 -9.48 -32.60
CA GLY A 14 5.00 -10.16 -33.35
C GLY A 14 4.95 -11.70 -33.21
N GLN A 15 4.30 -12.23 -32.19
CA GLN A 15 4.09 -13.65 -31.94
C GLN A 15 2.73 -14.16 -32.50
N GLY A 16 2.01 -13.33 -33.24
CA GLY A 16 0.74 -13.72 -33.91
C GLY A 16 -0.52 -13.50 -33.06
N LEU A 17 -0.40 -12.88 -31.89
CA LEU A 17 -1.55 -12.51 -31.04
C LEU A 17 -2.17 -11.18 -31.52
N SER A 18 -2.93 -11.22 -32.61
CA SER A 18 -3.44 -10.03 -33.32
C SER A 18 -4.60 -9.29 -32.62
N LEU A 19 -5.06 -9.75 -31.47
CA LEU A 19 -6.22 -9.18 -30.75
C LEU A 19 -5.98 -7.78 -30.19
N LEU A 20 -4.75 -7.27 -30.23
CA LEU A 20 -4.32 -6.02 -29.61
C LEU A 20 -4.36 -4.78 -30.45
N LYS A 21 -4.45 -4.88 -31.75
CA LYS A 21 -4.42 -3.71 -32.65
C LYS A 21 -5.46 -2.64 -32.35
N ALA A 22 -6.46 -2.96 -31.52
CA ALA A 22 -7.52 -2.04 -31.10
C ALA A 22 -7.30 -1.37 -29.73
N VAL A 23 -6.24 -1.73 -28.97
CA VAL A 23 -6.03 -1.20 -27.61
C VAL A 23 -5.05 -0.02 -27.64
N ASN A 24 -5.58 1.19 -27.69
CA ASN A 24 -4.77 2.39 -27.53
C ASN A 24 -4.50 2.61 -26.03
N LEU A 25 -3.36 2.09 -25.53
CA LEU A 25 -2.97 2.27 -24.14
C LEU A 25 -2.65 3.75 -23.86
N ARG A 26 -3.38 4.31 -22.91
CA ARG A 26 -3.11 5.62 -22.32
C ARG A 26 -2.65 5.45 -20.88
N ALA A 27 -2.00 6.46 -20.34
CA ALA A 27 -1.67 6.47 -18.91
C ALA A 27 -2.96 6.42 -18.09
N SER A 28 -3.08 5.42 -17.23
CA SER A 28 -4.14 5.36 -16.21
C SER A 28 -3.71 6.07 -14.93
N HIS A 29 -2.39 6.06 -14.66
CA HIS A 29 -1.79 6.64 -13.46
C HIS A 29 -0.44 7.27 -13.78
N PHE A 30 0.06 8.06 -12.81
CA PHE A 30 1.44 8.53 -12.76
C PHE A 30 2.13 7.97 -11.50
N TYR A 31 3.36 7.54 -11.65
CA TYR A 31 4.26 7.27 -10.54
C TYR A 31 4.93 8.57 -10.15
N VAL A 32 4.73 9.00 -8.92
CA VAL A 32 5.11 10.33 -8.45
C VAL A 32 5.97 10.25 -7.20
N LYS A 33 7.00 11.09 -7.15
CA LYS A 33 7.83 11.37 -6.00
C LYS A 33 7.45 12.75 -5.46
N PHE A 34 6.86 12.79 -4.28
CA PHE A 34 6.54 14.02 -3.56
C PHE A 34 7.70 14.44 -2.66
N LYS A 35 7.91 15.74 -2.55
CA LYS A 35 9.02 16.35 -1.80
C LYS A 35 8.47 17.31 -0.73
N PRO A 36 7.73 16.81 0.29
CA PRO A 36 7.14 17.70 1.31
C PRO A 36 8.24 18.45 2.06
N ALA A 37 8.07 19.77 2.18
CA ALA A 37 9.04 20.63 2.84
C ALA A 37 8.91 20.59 4.38
N ASP A 38 7.71 20.29 4.88
CA ASP A 38 7.40 20.29 6.30
C ASP A 38 6.34 19.26 6.70
N SER A 39 6.08 19.18 8.00
CA SER A 39 5.09 18.25 8.55
C SER A 39 3.65 18.54 8.09
N ALA A 40 3.31 19.77 7.73
CA ALA A 40 1.97 20.11 7.28
C ALA A 40 1.72 19.58 5.87
N GLN A 41 2.69 19.77 4.97
CA GLN A 41 2.64 19.19 3.63
C GLN A 41 2.63 17.65 3.65
N TYR A 42 3.44 17.05 4.53
CA TYR A 42 3.40 15.60 4.73
C TYR A 42 2.03 15.12 5.21
N GLU A 43 1.42 15.81 6.18
CA GLU A 43 0.10 15.46 6.69
C GLU A 43 -0.96 15.58 5.60
N GLN A 44 -0.89 16.62 4.78
CA GLN A 44 -1.78 16.82 3.64
C GLN A 44 -1.70 15.66 2.65
N LEU A 45 -0.48 15.21 2.30
CA LEU A 45 -0.29 14.03 1.45
C LEU A 45 -0.84 12.76 2.10
N GLN A 46 -0.64 12.60 3.41
CA GLN A 46 -1.06 11.40 4.13
C GLN A 46 -2.59 11.28 4.28
N THR A 47 -3.27 12.42 4.34
CA THR A 47 -4.74 12.47 4.48
C THR A 47 -5.47 12.49 3.14
N ASP A 48 -4.77 12.59 2.01
CA ASP A 48 -5.38 12.54 0.69
C ASP A 48 -5.84 11.11 0.35
N LYS A 49 -7.15 10.90 0.41
CA LYS A 49 -7.80 9.60 0.16
C LYS A 49 -7.68 9.11 -1.30
N ARG A 50 -7.19 9.96 -2.22
CA ARG A 50 -7.05 9.62 -3.64
C ARG A 50 -5.78 8.84 -3.96
N MET A 51 -4.88 8.70 -2.98
CA MET A 51 -3.62 7.98 -3.13
C MET A 51 -3.17 7.32 -1.83
N THR A 52 -2.25 6.37 -1.96
CA THR A 52 -1.51 5.79 -0.83
C THR A 52 -0.05 6.17 -0.97
N ILE A 53 0.47 6.91 0.01
CA ILE A 53 1.87 7.31 0.02
C ILE A 53 2.73 6.31 0.79
N TYR A 54 3.99 6.17 0.32
CA TYR A 54 5.04 5.36 0.94
C TYR A 54 6.31 6.17 1.08
N PRO A 55 7.07 6.02 2.17
CA PRO A 55 8.35 6.73 2.37
C PRO A 55 9.51 6.08 1.62
N TYR A 56 9.26 5.22 0.65
CA TYR A 56 10.25 4.50 -0.16
C TYR A 56 9.74 4.28 -1.59
N PRO A 57 10.66 4.08 -2.57
CA PRO A 57 10.30 3.83 -3.96
C PRO A 57 9.41 2.59 -4.15
N LEU A 58 8.49 2.65 -5.11
CA LEU A 58 7.53 1.57 -5.43
C LEU A 58 7.91 0.75 -6.66
N ASP A 59 8.88 1.19 -7.43
CA ASP A 59 9.33 0.57 -8.67
C ASP A 59 10.16 -0.72 -8.46
N TYR A 60 10.45 -1.04 -7.19
CA TYR A 60 10.96 -2.34 -6.76
C TYR A 60 9.89 -3.10 -6.01
N GLU A 61 9.71 -4.38 -6.34
CA GLU A 61 8.72 -5.24 -5.66
C GLU A 61 9.08 -5.43 -4.18
N ILE A 62 10.38 -5.54 -3.87
CA ILE A 62 10.92 -5.54 -2.52
C ILE A 62 11.80 -4.31 -2.39
N ALA A 63 11.19 -3.17 -2.15
CA ALA A 63 11.94 -1.97 -1.82
C ALA A 63 12.59 -2.12 -0.43
N VAL A 64 13.45 -1.20 -0.08
CA VAL A 64 13.98 -1.09 1.28
C VAL A 64 12.81 -0.98 2.25
N ARG A 65 12.74 -1.91 3.21
CA ARG A 65 11.64 -2.02 4.15
C ARG A 65 11.74 -1.01 5.27
N GLY A 66 10.58 -0.64 5.78
CA GLY A 66 10.42 -0.01 7.06
C GLY A 66 10.82 1.45 7.14
N ASN A 67 10.68 1.96 8.33
CA ASN A 67 11.11 3.30 8.75
C ASN A 67 12.63 3.56 8.60
N ARG A 68 13.38 2.55 8.17
CA ARG A 68 14.83 2.62 7.93
C ARG A 68 15.21 3.24 6.60
N TYR A 69 14.27 3.32 5.63
CA TYR A 69 14.59 3.99 4.37
C TYR A 69 14.62 5.50 4.58
N HIS A 70 15.75 6.08 4.22
CA HIS A 70 15.92 7.52 4.08
C HIS A 70 16.65 7.74 2.75
N ASP A 71 16.12 8.64 1.93
CA ASP A 71 16.73 8.93 0.63
C ASP A 71 18.16 9.45 0.85
N PRO A 72 19.18 8.82 0.27
CA PRO A 72 20.58 9.19 0.52
C PRO A 72 20.95 10.61 0.03
N SER A 73 20.12 11.22 -0.82
CA SER A 73 20.30 12.60 -1.28
C SER A 73 19.83 13.65 -0.27
N LEU A 74 19.15 13.23 0.81
CA LEU A 74 18.60 14.13 1.82
C LEU A 74 19.46 14.14 3.10
N PRO A 75 19.59 15.31 3.77
CA PRO A 75 20.23 15.38 5.08
C PRO A 75 19.51 14.51 6.11
N LYS A 76 20.26 13.88 7.02
CA LYS A 76 19.68 13.15 8.14
C LYS A 76 18.75 14.05 8.98
N GLY A 77 17.62 13.52 9.42
CA GLY A 77 16.64 14.24 10.22
C GLY A 77 15.66 15.12 9.44
N THR A 78 15.76 15.14 8.10
CA THR A 78 14.75 15.77 7.24
C THR A 78 13.65 14.80 6.88
N ILE A 79 12.49 15.32 6.45
CA ILE A 79 11.39 14.48 5.94
C ILE A 79 11.85 13.83 4.64
N THR A 80 11.76 12.50 4.56
CA THR A 80 12.10 11.76 3.35
C THR A 80 11.10 12.02 2.22
N TYR A 81 11.49 11.70 1.00
CA TYR A 81 10.55 11.73 -0.12
C TYR A 81 9.47 10.66 0.05
N HIS A 82 8.30 10.95 -0.52
CA HIS A 82 7.16 10.04 -0.51
C HIS A 82 6.75 9.68 -1.92
N TYR A 83 6.40 8.45 -2.13
CA TYR A 83 6.11 7.88 -3.44
C TYR A 83 4.68 7.37 -3.48
N ALA A 84 3.98 7.63 -4.57
CA ALA A 84 2.64 7.13 -4.81
C ALA A 84 2.40 6.85 -6.29
N ALA A 85 1.43 5.97 -6.57
CA ALA A 85 0.74 5.94 -7.84
C ALA A 85 -0.54 6.77 -7.71
N VAL A 86 -0.70 7.77 -8.56
CA VAL A 86 -1.88 8.64 -8.59
C VAL A 86 -2.60 8.51 -9.92
N LYS A 87 -3.92 8.64 -9.95
CA LYS A 87 -4.69 8.61 -11.21
C LYS A 87 -4.22 9.68 -12.18
N SER A 88 -4.34 9.44 -13.47
CA SER A 88 -3.87 10.36 -14.51
C SER A 88 -4.57 11.72 -14.53
N ASP A 89 -5.75 11.81 -13.89
CA ASP A 89 -6.51 13.03 -13.69
C ASP A 89 -6.28 13.69 -12.31
N TYR A 90 -5.30 13.19 -11.54
CA TYR A 90 -4.98 13.74 -10.23
C TYR A 90 -4.51 15.20 -10.33
N VAL A 91 -5.17 16.08 -9.57
CA VAL A 91 -4.81 17.51 -9.49
C VAL A 91 -3.80 17.69 -8.36
N PHE A 92 -2.58 18.06 -8.72
CA PHE A 92 -1.50 18.30 -7.79
C PHE A 92 -1.68 19.63 -7.06
N ASP A 93 -1.39 19.65 -5.75
CA ASP A 93 -1.28 20.90 -5.02
C ASP A 93 0.03 21.61 -5.41
N PRO A 94 -0.03 22.84 -5.95
CA PRO A 94 1.16 23.59 -6.39
C PRO A 94 2.11 23.95 -5.24
N LYS A 95 1.65 23.86 -3.98
CA LYS A 95 2.48 24.13 -2.80
C LYS A 95 3.37 22.97 -2.41
N ILE A 96 3.06 21.74 -2.84
CA ILE A 96 3.83 20.55 -2.52
C ILE A 96 4.68 20.18 -3.74
N PRO A 97 6.01 20.35 -3.67
CA PRO A 97 6.87 19.98 -4.78
C PRO A 97 6.77 18.47 -5.10
N TYR A 98 6.72 18.16 -6.38
CA TYR A 98 6.66 16.77 -6.85
C TYR A 98 7.44 16.58 -8.13
N GLU A 99 7.67 15.32 -8.46
CA GLU A 99 8.33 14.88 -9.68
C GLU A 99 7.57 13.66 -10.24
N VAL A 100 7.14 13.73 -11.49
CA VAL A 100 6.54 12.59 -12.18
C VAL A 100 7.67 11.71 -12.71
N LEU A 101 7.83 10.52 -12.12
CA LEU A 101 8.88 9.58 -12.47
C LEU A 101 8.55 8.77 -13.71
N SER A 102 7.30 8.36 -13.86
CA SER A 102 6.83 7.64 -15.06
C SER A 102 5.32 7.67 -15.21
N ALA A 103 4.86 7.51 -16.45
CA ALA A 103 3.47 7.19 -16.73
C ALA A 103 3.25 5.67 -16.53
N LEU A 104 2.14 5.32 -15.90
CA LEU A 104 1.75 3.96 -15.61
C LEU A 104 0.50 3.58 -16.40
N TYR A 105 0.40 2.29 -16.71
CA TYR A 105 -0.85 1.66 -17.10
C TYR A 105 -1.12 0.47 -16.19
N ILE A 106 -2.21 0.53 -15.44
CA ILE A 106 -2.64 -0.50 -14.50
C ILE A 106 -3.87 -1.18 -15.08
N PRO A 107 -3.73 -2.37 -15.72
CA PRO A 107 -4.81 -3.02 -16.46
C PRO A 107 -6.00 -3.41 -15.58
N GLU A 108 -5.76 -3.70 -14.30
CA GLU A 108 -6.78 -4.10 -13.35
C GLU A 108 -7.80 -2.99 -13.09
N GLU A 109 -7.44 -1.75 -13.33
CA GLU A 109 -8.32 -0.59 -13.17
C GLU A 109 -8.96 -0.11 -14.48
N ASP A 110 -8.56 -0.67 -15.63
CA ASP A 110 -9.14 -0.32 -16.93
C ASP A 110 -10.39 -1.16 -17.24
N THR A 111 -11.55 -0.62 -16.88
CA THR A 111 -12.84 -1.26 -17.17
C THR A 111 -13.11 -1.44 -18.67
N SER A 112 -12.54 -0.57 -19.52
CA SER A 112 -12.69 -0.67 -20.98
C SER A 112 -11.92 -1.84 -21.56
N LEU A 113 -10.78 -2.16 -20.98
CA LEU A 113 -10.00 -3.35 -21.35
C LEU A 113 -10.73 -4.62 -20.94
N LYS A 114 -11.26 -4.66 -19.71
CA LYS A 114 -12.01 -5.82 -19.19
C LYS A 114 -13.23 -6.17 -20.02
N SER A 115 -13.87 -5.18 -20.65
CA SER A 115 -15.03 -5.42 -21.55
C SER A 115 -14.65 -5.88 -22.94
N LYS A 116 -13.41 -5.64 -23.39
CA LYS A 116 -12.95 -5.91 -24.77
C LYS A 116 -12.03 -7.11 -24.89
N THR A 117 -11.44 -7.56 -23.79
CA THR A 117 -10.44 -8.62 -23.78
C THR A 117 -10.69 -9.63 -22.67
N SER A 118 -10.27 -10.87 -22.89
CA SER A 118 -10.34 -11.90 -21.85
C SER A 118 -9.32 -11.63 -20.74
N GLU A 119 -9.63 -12.06 -19.54
CA GLU A 119 -8.73 -11.99 -18.39
C GLU A 119 -7.38 -12.68 -18.65
N ALA A 120 -7.41 -13.82 -19.35
CA ALA A 120 -6.21 -14.55 -19.76
C ALA A 120 -5.27 -13.69 -20.62
N TYR A 121 -5.84 -12.76 -21.37
CA TYR A 121 -5.07 -11.86 -22.20
C TYR A 121 -4.38 -10.75 -21.41
N VAL A 122 -5.06 -10.18 -20.42
CA VAL A 122 -4.46 -9.24 -19.48
C VAL A 122 -3.30 -9.89 -18.73
N ASP A 123 -3.45 -11.16 -18.34
CA ASP A 123 -2.39 -11.94 -17.69
C ASP A 123 -1.19 -12.15 -18.63
N GLN A 124 -1.42 -12.45 -19.91
CA GLN A 124 -0.32 -12.58 -20.89
C GLN A 124 0.43 -11.26 -21.07
N LEU A 125 -0.29 -10.15 -21.15
CA LEU A 125 0.31 -8.82 -21.29
C LEU A 125 1.17 -8.46 -20.07
N LEU A 126 0.65 -8.67 -18.85
CA LEU A 126 1.39 -8.46 -17.62
C LEU A 126 2.62 -9.36 -17.52
N ASN A 127 2.48 -10.66 -17.84
CA ASN A 127 3.59 -11.60 -17.82
C ASN A 127 4.68 -11.22 -18.81
N GLN A 128 4.30 -10.74 -20.01
CA GLN A 128 5.26 -10.26 -21.01
C GLN A 128 5.99 -8.99 -20.53
N ALA A 129 5.28 -8.06 -19.89
CA ALA A 129 5.88 -6.87 -19.30
C ALA A 129 6.85 -7.24 -18.16
N TYR A 130 6.50 -8.19 -17.29
CA TYR A 130 7.38 -8.68 -16.23
C TYR A 130 8.64 -9.37 -16.78
N LYS A 131 8.52 -10.17 -17.85
CA LYS A 131 9.69 -10.76 -18.53
C LYS A 131 10.67 -9.70 -19.01
N GLN A 132 10.16 -8.62 -19.61
CA GLN A 132 10.99 -7.54 -20.15
C GLN A 132 11.71 -6.72 -19.09
N THR A 133 11.14 -6.63 -17.90
CA THR A 133 11.69 -5.86 -16.76
C THR A 133 12.52 -6.68 -15.78
N GLY A 134 12.73 -7.99 -16.06
CA GLY A 134 13.45 -8.90 -15.16
C GLY A 134 12.66 -9.31 -13.91
N ASN A 135 11.39 -8.92 -13.82
CA ASN A 135 10.54 -9.16 -12.64
C ASN A 135 9.68 -10.44 -12.74
N PHE A 136 9.96 -11.26 -13.76
CA PHE A 136 9.19 -12.47 -14.04
C PHE A 136 9.33 -13.55 -12.97
N GLN A 137 10.42 -13.58 -12.23
CA GLN A 137 10.65 -14.57 -11.18
C GLN A 137 9.61 -14.50 -10.06
N ASP A 138 9.04 -13.34 -9.82
CA ASP A 138 7.95 -13.16 -8.86
C ASP A 138 6.62 -13.81 -9.29
N THR A 139 6.51 -14.17 -10.57
CA THR A 139 5.35 -14.86 -11.15
C THR A 139 5.56 -16.36 -11.33
N ILE A 140 6.78 -16.87 -11.20
CA ILE A 140 7.15 -18.29 -11.52
C ILE A 140 6.46 -19.32 -10.60
N VAL A 141 6.05 -18.93 -9.41
CA VAL A 141 5.26 -19.84 -8.53
C VAL A 141 3.93 -20.27 -9.19
N ALA A 142 3.48 -19.50 -10.17
CA ALA A 142 2.19 -19.70 -10.84
C ALA A 142 2.22 -20.49 -12.15
N ILE A 143 3.35 -20.58 -12.84
CA ILE A 143 3.42 -21.10 -14.22
C ILE A 143 3.52 -22.64 -14.30
N LYS A 144 3.72 -23.32 -13.19
CA LYS A 144 3.74 -24.80 -13.17
C LYS A 144 2.38 -25.47 -13.36
N ALA A 145 1.30 -24.69 -13.41
CA ALA A 145 -0.03 -25.20 -13.73
C ALA A 145 -0.59 -24.47 -14.95
N ASN A 146 -0.95 -25.22 -16.00
CA ASN A 146 -1.75 -24.75 -17.14
C ASN A 146 -3.18 -24.32 -16.76
N SER A 147 -3.36 -23.87 -15.51
CA SER A 147 -4.64 -23.40 -14.98
C SER A 147 -4.59 -21.89 -14.74
N PRO A 148 -5.68 -21.15 -14.97
CA PRO A 148 -5.78 -19.75 -14.61
C PRO A 148 -5.41 -19.60 -13.13
N GLN A 149 -4.51 -18.66 -12.84
CA GLN A 149 -4.08 -18.44 -11.47
C GLN A 149 -5.26 -17.90 -10.64
N ALA A 150 -5.71 -18.66 -9.67
CA ALA A 150 -6.79 -18.24 -8.79
C ALA A 150 -6.38 -16.96 -8.05
N SER A 151 -7.27 -15.98 -8.08
CA SER A 151 -7.15 -14.80 -7.23
C SER A 151 -7.43 -15.16 -5.76
N TYR A 152 -6.88 -14.37 -4.85
CA TYR A 152 -7.13 -14.49 -3.42
C TYR A 152 -7.35 -13.12 -2.80
N HIS A 153 -8.16 -13.06 -1.75
CA HIS A 153 -8.34 -11.88 -0.92
C HIS A 153 -7.28 -11.88 0.17
N PRO A 154 -6.34 -10.92 0.18
CA PRO A 154 -5.40 -10.81 1.30
C PRO A 154 -6.15 -10.58 2.60
N GLY A 155 -5.79 -11.32 3.65
CA GLY A 155 -6.46 -11.26 4.93
C GLY A 155 -5.59 -11.78 6.06
N GLY A 156 -6.17 -11.90 7.25
CA GLY A 156 -5.48 -12.46 8.39
C GLY A 156 -5.94 -11.90 9.73
N LYS A 157 -5.07 -12.03 10.74
CA LYS A 157 -5.33 -11.62 12.10
C LYS A 157 -4.14 -10.95 12.74
N ILE A 158 -4.35 -9.79 13.37
CA ILE A 158 -3.32 -9.03 14.08
C ILE A 158 -3.67 -8.96 15.56
N GLN A 159 -2.79 -9.45 16.40
CA GLN A 159 -2.96 -9.48 17.85
C GLN A 159 -1.74 -8.88 18.55
N VAL A 160 -1.97 -8.34 19.76
CA VAL A 160 -0.91 -7.84 20.62
C VAL A 160 -1.01 -8.48 22.00
N TRP A 161 0.14 -8.85 22.58
CA TRP A 161 0.21 -9.39 23.93
C TRP A 161 -0.11 -8.33 24.99
N ASP A 162 -1.17 -8.58 25.76
CA ASP A 162 -1.55 -7.73 26.90
C ASP A 162 -1.00 -8.34 28.19
N THR A 163 -0.06 -7.63 28.81
CA THR A 163 0.61 -8.11 30.05
C THR A 163 -0.31 -8.10 31.26
N ARG A 164 -1.36 -7.29 31.27
CA ARG A 164 -2.33 -7.27 32.38
C ARG A 164 -3.30 -8.45 32.28
N LEU A 165 -3.77 -8.74 31.08
CA LEU A 165 -4.69 -9.84 30.82
C LEU A 165 -4.00 -11.18 30.63
N GLN A 166 -2.66 -11.19 30.47
CA GLN A 166 -1.86 -12.40 30.20
C GLN A 166 -2.36 -13.20 28.98
N GLN A 167 -2.78 -12.48 27.93
CA GLN A 167 -3.28 -13.08 26.69
C GLN A 167 -3.08 -12.16 25.49
N TYR A 168 -3.17 -12.72 24.30
CA TYR A 168 -3.26 -11.95 23.08
C TYR A 168 -4.66 -11.36 22.90
N ILE A 169 -4.71 -10.09 22.53
CA ILE A 169 -5.94 -9.35 22.25
C ILE A 169 -5.88 -8.78 20.84
N GLY A 170 -7.04 -8.66 20.20
CA GLY A 170 -7.14 -8.08 18.86
C GLY A 170 -6.62 -6.64 18.82
N LEU A 171 -5.86 -6.33 17.77
CA LEU A 171 -5.43 -4.97 17.48
C LEU A 171 -6.43 -4.33 16.52
N GLU A 172 -7.44 -3.67 17.06
CA GLU A 172 -8.58 -3.09 16.35
C GLU A 172 -8.20 -1.82 15.60
N GLY A 173 -8.76 -1.63 14.40
CA GLY A 173 -8.72 -0.38 13.63
C GLY A 173 -7.42 -0.11 12.87
N VAL A 174 -6.46 -1.03 12.85
CA VAL A 174 -5.20 -0.85 12.13
C VAL A 174 -5.44 -0.80 10.62
N ASP A 175 -4.74 0.11 9.92
CA ASP A 175 -4.74 0.16 8.46
C ASP A 175 -3.82 -0.92 7.90
N MET A 176 -4.44 -1.99 7.43
CA MET A 176 -3.76 -3.08 6.75
C MET A 176 -3.60 -2.75 5.29
N ARG A 177 -2.38 -2.88 4.77
CA ARG A 177 -2.05 -2.66 3.37
C ARG A 177 -1.49 -3.92 2.75
N ALA A 178 -2.03 -4.28 1.58
CA ALA A 178 -1.48 -5.29 0.70
C ALA A 178 -1.06 -4.60 -0.60
N ARG A 179 0.25 -4.60 -0.90
CA ARG A 179 0.80 -3.89 -2.06
C ARG A 179 1.50 -4.85 -3.01
N ARG A 180 1.19 -4.69 -4.29
CA ARG A 180 1.97 -5.27 -5.36
C ARG A 180 2.30 -4.18 -6.38
N TRP A 181 3.58 -3.85 -6.55
CA TRP A 181 4.05 -2.74 -7.39
C TRP A 181 3.32 -1.43 -7.03
N PHE A 182 2.54 -0.91 -7.97
CA PHE A 182 1.85 0.36 -7.87
C PHE A 182 0.39 0.23 -7.38
N THR A 183 -0.10 -1.00 -7.18
CA THR A 183 -1.45 -1.27 -6.67
C THR A 183 -1.39 -1.57 -5.19
N THR A 184 -2.22 -0.89 -4.41
CA THR A 184 -2.37 -1.12 -2.96
C THR A 184 -3.84 -1.29 -2.62
N HIS A 185 -4.16 -2.37 -1.90
CA HIS A 185 -5.48 -2.59 -1.30
C HIS A 185 -5.41 -2.38 0.20
N HIS A 186 -6.51 -1.92 0.78
CA HIS A 186 -6.63 -1.58 2.18
C HIS A 186 -7.73 -2.38 2.87
N ALA A 187 -7.54 -2.65 4.15
CA ALA A 187 -8.57 -3.13 5.07
C ALA A 187 -8.33 -2.57 6.47
N ARG A 188 -9.37 -2.54 7.29
CA ARG A 188 -9.27 -2.24 8.72
C ARG A 188 -9.47 -3.51 9.51
N THR A 189 -8.67 -3.67 10.57
CA THR A 189 -8.88 -4.77 11.51
C THR A 189 -10.13 -4.54 12.35
N ASP A 190 -10.89 -5.61 12.59
CA ASP A 190 -12.02 -5.62 13.49
C ASP A 190 -11.59 -5.67 14.99
N PHE A 191 -12.58 -5.72 15.89
CA PHE A 191 -12.34 -5.82 17.35
C PHE A 191 -11.45 -7.03 17.73
N TRP A 192 -11.55 -8.12 16.99
CA TRP A 192 -10.78 -9.35 17.22
C TRP A 192 -9.42 -9.35 16.53
N GLY A 193 -9.12 -8.29 15.77
CA GLY A 193 -7.91 -8.13 14.98
C GLY A 193 -7.99 -8.80 13.59
N ASN A 194 -9.14 -9.34 13.16
CA ASN A 194 -9.27 -9.92 11.83
C ASN A 194 -9.41 -8.84 10.78
N TYR A 195 -8.89 -9.12 9.58
CA TYR A 195 -9.07 -8.28 8.41
C TYR A 195 -9.15 -9.11 7.14
N GLN A 196 -9.80 -8.57 6.13
CA GLN A 196 -9.83 -9.12 4.78
C GLN A 196 -9.98 -7.98 3.80
N MET A 197 -9.16 -7.98 2.73
CA MET A 197 -9.29 -7.03 1.63
C MET A 197 -10.52 -7.38 0.78
N GLU A 198 -11.23 -6.36 0.31
CA GLU A 198 -12.33 -6.56 -0.64
C GLU A 198 -11.79 -6.94 -2.03
N ASP A 199 -10.67 -6.34 -2.42
CA ASP A 199 -10.01 -6.60 -3.68
C ASP A 199 -9.06 -7.80 -3.61
N THR A 200 -8.66 -8.30 -4.77
CA THR A 200 -7.87 -9.52 -4.90
C THR A 200 -6.52 -9.30 -5.57
N PHE A 201 -5.60 -10.20 -5.26
CA PHE A 201 -4.38 -10.39 -6.03
C PHE A 201 -4.30 -11.81 -6.60
N LYS A 202 -3.69 -11.95 -7.78
CA LYS A 202 -3.33 -13.26 -8.36
C LYS A 202 -1.95 -13.72 -7.91
N ASN A 203 -1.08 -12.80 -7.56
CA ASN A 203 0.32 -13.01 -7.21
C ASN A 203 0.60 -12.60 -5.77
N PRO A 204 1.74 -13.03 -5.16
CA PRO A 204 2.13 -12.59 -3.84
C PRO A 204 2.16 -11.05 -3.72
N CYS A 205 1.64 -10.52 -2.62
CA CYS A 205 1.71 -9.11 -2.28
C CYS A 205 2.57 -8.87 -1.03
N ASN A 206 3.08 -7.65 -0.88
CA ASN A 206 3.78 -7.19 0.30
C ASN A 206 2.76 -6.66 1.30
N TYR A 207 2.76 -7.23 2.50
CA TYR A 207 1.91 -6.76 3.58
C TYR A 207 2.60 -5.69 4.42
N SER A 208 1.81 -4.79 4.97
CA SER A 208 2.21 -3.90 6.06
C SER A 208 1.00 -3.48 6.88
N LEU A 209 1.21 -3.16 8.14
CA LEU A 209 0.22 -2.56 9.00
C LEU A 209 0.66 -1.15 9.41
N TRP A 210 -0.28 -0.20 9.41
CA TRP A 210 -0.02 1.22 9.63
C TRP A 210 -0.88 1.74 10.77
N PHE A 211 -0.24 2.41 11.72
CA PHE A 211 -0.89 2.95 12.91
C PHE A 211 -1.54 4.30 12.62
N SER A 212 -2.55 4.29 11.76
CA SER A 212 -3.15 5.46 11.14
C SER A 212 -4.67 5.35 11.09
N GLN A 213 -5.36 6.38 11.54
CA GLN A 213 -6.80 6.57 11.48
C GLN A 213 -7.14 7.93 10.87
N GLU A 214 -8.43 8.20 10.65
CA GLU A 214 -8.87 9.52 10.14
C GLU A 214 -8.57 10.63 11.16
N ASP A 215 -8.88 10.39 12.42
CA ASP A 215 -8.82 11.39 13.48
C ASP A 215 -7.48 11.44 14.20
N PHE A 216 -6.67 10.38 14.08
CA PHE A 216 -5.36 10.32 14.73
C PHE A 216 -4.34 9.46 13.99
N VAL A 217 -3.08 9.64 14.36
CA VAL A 217 -1.95 8.85 13.89
C VAL A 217 -0.97 8.62 15.03
N VAL A 218 -0.34 7.44 15.06
CA VAL A 218 0.81 7.20 15.93
C VAL A 218 2.09 7.42 15.13
N ARG A 219 3.02 8.20 15.68
CA ARG A 219 4.33 8.54 15.09
C ARG A 219 5.46 8.13 16.02
N GLU A 220 6.59 7.77 15.45
CA GLU A 220 7.78 7.41 16.22
C GLU A 220 8.45 8.64 16.88
N HIS A 221 8.38 9.80 16.23
CA HIS A 221 8.95 11.07 16.72
C HIS A 221 8.13 12.27 16.24
N LEU A 222 8.45 13.45 16.76
CA LEU A 222 7.74 14.70 16.45
C LEU A 222 7.72 15.04 14.95
N ILE A 223 8.81 14.74 14.24
CA ILE A 223 8.98 14.98 12.80
C ILE A 223 8.87 13.66 12.01
N ALA A 224 8.57 12.56 12.71
CA ALA A 224 8.61 11.24 12.12
C ALA A 224 7.36 10.91 11.31
N LEU A 225 7.56 9.91 10.50
CA LEU A 225 6.53 9.26 9.72
C LEU A 225 5.52 8.56 10.63
N THR A 226 4.36 8.27 10.09
CA THR A 226 3.44 7.32 10.71
C THR A 226 4.16 6.02 11.03
N ALA A 227 4.01 5.52 12.23
CA ALA A 227 4.55 4.22 12.60
C ALA A 227 3.88 3.09 11.80
N TRP A 228 4.66 2.11 11.36
CA TRP A 228 4.16 0.93 10.67
C TRP A 228 5.03 -0.30 10.95
N ILE A 229 4.49 -1.46 10.66
CA ILE A 229 5.22 -2.75 10.70
C ILE A 229 5.17 -3.37 9.32
N ASP A 230 6.32 -3.71 8.75
CA ASP A 230 6.39 -4.45 7.51
C ASP A 230 6.07 -5.93 7.71
N GLY A 231 5.25 -6.45 6.81
CA GLY A 231 4.91 -7.86 6.74
C GLY A 231 5.69 -8.61 5.66
N PRO A 232 5.39 -9.90 5.48
CA PRO A 232 5.99 -10.73 4.45
C PRO A 232 5.43 -10.40 3.07
N LYS A 233 6.19 -10.80 2.04
CA LYS A 233 5.69 -10.96 0.69
C LYS A 233 5.18 -12.39 0.52
N GLN A 234 3.87 -12.56 0.39
CA GLN A 234 3.28 -13.89 0.26
C GLN A 234 1.91 -13.87 -0.44
N LYS A 235 1.50 -15.06 -0.94
CA LYS A 235 0.16 -15.35 -1.46
C LYS A 235 -0.60 -16.18 -0.43
N ALA A 236 -0.73 -15.66 0.78
CA ALA A 236 -1.41 -16.30 1.91
C ALA A 236 -1.84 -15.22 2.89
N ASN A 237 -2.69 -15.56 3.85
CA ASN A 237 -3.06 -14.68 4.94
C ASN A 237 -1.84 -14.32 5.81
N TRP A 238 -1.79 -13.08 6.28
CA TRP A 238 -0.76 -12.65 7.21
C TRP A 238 -1.34 -12.53 8.62
N ASN A 239 -0.95 -13.50 9.46
CA ASN A 239 -1.26 -13.48 10.89
C ASN A 239 -0.01 -13.05 11.65
N VAL A 240 -0.17 -12.17 12.64
CA VAL A 240 0.93 -11.73 13.49
C VAL A 240 0.51 -11.54 14.94
N ASP A 241 1.32 -12.11 15.84
CA ASP A 241 1.21 -11.96 17.27
C ASP A 241 2.36 -11.07 17.76
N ILE A 242 2.05 -9.82 18.08
CA ILE A 242 3.01 -8.80 18.51
C ILE A 242 3.21 -8.96 20.01
N SER A 243 4.35 -9.54 20.45
CA SER A 243 4.56 -9.91 21.85
C SER A 243 5.58 -9.06 22.58
N THR A 244 6.53 -8.44 21.88
CA THR A 244 7.70 -7.79 22.51
C THR A 244 8.11 -6.50 21.78
N GLY A 245 9.03 -5.77 22.40
CA GLY A 245 9.73 -4.65 21.80
C GLY A 245 8.88 -3.42 21.53
N TYR A 246 9.41 -2.60 20.64
CA TYR A 246 8.82 -1.32 20.26
C TYR A 246 7.49 -1.48 19.52
N ASP A 247 7.35 -2.51 18.70
CA ASP A 247 6.11 -2.80 17.96
C ASP A 247 4.94 -3.06 18.92
N ARG A 248 5.20 -3.78 20.04
CA ARG A 248 4.19 -3.97 21.09
C ARG A 248 3.82 -2.66 21.78
N PHE A 249 4.80 -1.82 22.08
CA PHE A 249 4.57 -0.53 22.70
C PHE A 249 3.70 0.37 21.81
N ILE A 250 4.06 0.54 20.52
CA ILE A 250 3.27 1.32 19.56
C ILE A 250 1.86 0.75 19.42
N SER A 251 1.72 -0.58 19.36
CA SER A 251 0.42 -1.25 19.26
C SER A 251 -0.50 -0.92 20.43
N HIS A 252 0.04 -0.85 21.64
CA HIS A 252 -0.74 -0.45 22.83
C HIS A 252 -1.10 1.03 22.81
N VAL A 253 -0.20 1.92 22.38
CA VAL A 253 -0.48 3.35 22.19
C VAL A 253 -1.62 3.52 21.19
N PHE A 254 -1.52 2.86 20.04
CA PHE A 254 -2.57 2.92 19.00
C PHE A 254 -3.92 2.39 19.53
N ARG A 255 -3.92 1.24 20.19
CA ARG A 255 -5.13 0.63 20.74
C ARG A 255 -5.79 1.53 21.82
N GLY A 256 -4.99 2.16 22.66
CA GLY A 256 -5.49 3.14 23.63
C GLY A 256 -6.13 4.35 22.95
N ALA A 257 -5.44 4.92 21.96
CA ALA A 257 -5.98 6.02 21.14
C ALA A 257 -7.25 5.61 20.40
N TYR A 258 -7.25 4.44 19.74
CA TYR A 258 -8.44 3.96 19.02
C TYR A 258 -9.66 3.83 19.94
N ARG A 259 -9.50 3.24 21.11
CA ARG A 259 -10.57 3.12 22.09
C ARG A 259 -11.04 4.46 22.63
N TYR A 260 -10.13 5.40 22.83
CA TYR A 260 -10.46 6.74 23.28
C TYR A 260 -11.27 7.52 22.21
N HIS A 261 -10.90 7.39 20.95
CA HIS A 261 -11.59 8.10 19.86
C HIS A 261 -12.92 7.45 19.43
N TYR A 262 -12.95 6.12 19.35
CA TYR A 262 -14.06 5.39 18.72
C TYR A 262 -14.77 4.42 19.65
N GLY A 263 -14.14 4.04 20.76
CA GLY A 263 -14.71 3.11 21.73
C GLY A 263 -15.72 3.77 22.64
N PHE A 264 -16.55 2.95 23.28
CA PHE A 264 -17.32 3.35 24.45
C PHE A 264 -16.50 3.05 25.69
N ILE A 265 -16.10 4.10 26.41
CA ILE A 265 -15.42 4.00 27.70
C ILE A 265 -16.32 4.73 28.69
N ASP A 266 -16.89 3.98 29.62
CA ASP A 266 -17.82 4.50 30.62
C ASP A 266 -17.21 5.70 31.37
N GLY A 267 -17.96 6.81 31.45
CA GLY A 267 -17.55 8.05 32.10
C GLY A 267 -16.55 8.93 31.31
N LEU A 268 -16.01 8.46 30.17
CA LEU A 268 -15.16 9.30 29.35
C LEU A 268 -15.93 9.91 28.17
N LYS A 269 -15.79 11.22 28.04
CA LYS A 269 -16.27 11.92 26.83
C LYS A 269 -15.29 11.66 25.69
N ARG A 270 -15.84 11.44 24.47
CA ARG A 270 -15.02 11.44 23.26
C ARG A 270 -14.26 12.76 23.15
N PRO A 271 -13.01 12.73 22.65
CA PRO A 271 -12.27 13.96 22.45
C PRO A 271 -13.04 14.86 21.48
N TYR A 272 -13.00 16.16 21.74
CA TYR A 272 -13.40 17.15 20.75
C TYR A 272 -12.42 16.98 19.57
N LEU A 273 -12.94 16.60 18.41
CA LEU A 273 -12.11 16.42 17.23
C LEU A 273 -11.67 17.81 16.75
N PRO A 274 -10.37 18.14 16.85
CA PRO A 274 -9.86 19.39 16.31
C PRO A 274 -9.95 19.37 14.79
N VAL A 275 -9.83 20.52 14.17
CA VAL A 275 -9.75 20.67 12.70
C VAL A 275 -8.56 19.88 12.14
N ALA A 276 -7.55 19.59 12.94
CA ALA A 276 -6.36 18.83 12.57
C ALA A 276 -6.34 17.47 13.27
N ARG A 277 -5.89 16.47 12.54
CA ARG A 277 -5.67 15.10 13.00
C ARG A 277 -4.69 15.04 14.18
N LEU A 278 -5.05 14.34 15.25
CA LEU A 278 -4.20 14.19 16.43
C LEU A 278 -2.97 13.30 16.16
N LYS A 279 -1.85 13.66 16.76
CA LYS A 279 -0.58 12.94 16.62
C LYS A 279 -0.16 12.41 17.99
N TYR A 280 -0.21 11.10 18.16
CA TYR A 280 0.35 10.42 19.31
C TYR A 280 1.81 10.08 19.01
N ILE A 281 2.72 10.54 19.84
CA ILE A 281 4.16 10.30 19.69
C ILE A 281 4.52 9.17 20.65
N ALA A 282 5.05 8.08 20.11
CA ALA A 282 5.44 6.89 20.84
C ALA A 282 6.98 6.80 20.98
#